data_de4e9870589e8b61fe5d152d6d1143c8
#
_entry.id   de4e9870589e8b61fe5d152d6d1143c8
#
_cell.length_a   1.000
_cell.length_b   1.000
_cell.length_c   1.000
_cell.angle_alpha   90.00
_cell.angle_beta   90.00
_cell.angle_gamma   90.00
#
_symmetry.space_group_name_H-M   'P 1'
#
loop_
_entity.id
_entity.type
_entity.pdbx_description
1 polymer ?
#
loop_
_entity_poly.entity_id
_entity_poly.type
_entity_poly.pdbx_seq_one_letter_code
_entity_poly.pdbx_strand_id
1 'polypeptide(L)'
;HAYEIWNEPNLAREWGNKQPNATEYVNMLKVAYKAAKKADPNALIISAGLSPTTASGAIATPDAEFLKQMYAAGAKDYFDLLGAHAAGYKAPPEVGPDEIAQNPKYNHGEPGVGRIYGFRHAEDLREIMVQNGDAEKQVAVLEFGWTSDDRPDSPYTWHAVSEQEKADYLTRAFKFAGENWYPWVGVMSAIYIPDPNWTKNDEQYYWSITNPDGSSRPAYDALRSFLKLK
;
A
#
# COMPACT_ATOMS: atom_id res chain seq x y z
N HIS A 1 -19.77 4.65 6.56
CA HIS A 1 -19.15 3.54 5.86
C HIS A 1 -18.12 4.08 4.86
N ALA A 2 -17.03 3.31 4.60
CA ALA A 2 -16.06 3.59 3.57
C ALA A 2 -15.93 2.38 2.64
N TYR A 3 -15.75 2.62 1.35
CA TYR A 3 -15.65 1.58 0.33
C TYR A 3 -14.45 1.87 -0.56
N GLU A 4 -13.53 0.92 -0.63
CA GLU A 4 -12.50 0.90 -1.65
C GLU A 4 -13.07 0.37 -2.95
N ILE A 5 -12.75 1.04 -4.07
CA ILE A 5 -13.26 0.66 -5.38
C ILE A 5 -12.16 -0.01 -6.18
N TRP A 6 -12.16 -1.34 -6.17
CA TRP A 6 -11.17 -2.23 -6.76
C TRP A 6 -9.87 -2.30 -5.98
N ASN A 7 -8.95 -3.21 -6.40
CA ASN A 7 -7.62 -3.42 -5.84
C ASN A 7 -6.59 -3.49 -6.97
N GLU A 8 -5.48 -2.79 -6.86
CA GLU A 8 -4.30 -2.83 -7.72
C GLU A 8 -4.57 -2.83 -9.24
N PRO A 9 -5.45 -1.93 -9.77
CA PRO A 9 -5.79 -1.92 -11.21
C PRO A 9 -4.60 -1.60 -12.11
N ASN A 10 -3.48 -1.22 -11.55
CA ASN A 10 -2.21 -1.01 -12.24
C ASN A 10 -1.43 -2.29 -12.51
N LEU A 11 -1.94 -3.47 -12.07
CA LEU A 11 -1.41 -4.79 -12.39
C LEU A 11 -2.34 -5.56 -13.32
N ALA A 12 -1.81 -6.18 -14.37
CA ALA A 12 -2.60 -6.96 -15.32
C ALA A 12 -3.35 -8.11 -14.63
N ARG A 13 -2.73 -8.80 -13.66
CA ARG A 13 -3.34 -9.89 -12.89
C ARG A 13 -4.62 -9.45 -12.16
N GLU A 14 -4.67 -8.20 -11.71
CA GLU A 14 -5.83 -7.59 -11.02
C GLU A 14 -6.81 -6.94 -12.01
N TRP A 15 -6.42 -6.82 -13.28
CA TRP A 15 -7.21 -6.21 -14.36
C TRP A 15 -7.66 -7.22 -15.43
N GLY A 16 -7.99 -8.45 -14.99
CA GLY A 16 -8.47 -9.52 -15.87
C GLY A 16 -7.42 -10.01 -16.87
N ASN A 17 -6.13 -9.98 -16.50
CA ASN A 17 -4.97 -10.29 -17.34
C ASN A 17 -4.86 -9.43 -18.60
N LYS A 18 -5.45 -8.24 -18.58
CA LYS A 18 -5.31 -7.23 -19.62
C LYS A 18 -4.28 -6.18 -19.21
N GLN A 19 -3.73 -5.48 -20.19
CA GLN A 19 -2.88 -4.33 -19.91
C GLN A 19 -3.63 -3.32 -19.02
N PRO A 20 -3.05 -2.85 -17.92
CA PRO A 20 -3.63 -1.82 -17.07
C PRO A 20 -4.02 -0.56 -17.84
N ASN A 21 -5.21 -0.03 -17.56
CA ASN A 21 -5.74 1.14 -18.24
C ASN A 21 -6.42 2.10 -17.25
N ALA A 22 -5.75 3.19 -16.91
CA ALA A 22 -6.24 4.14 -15.94
C ALA A 22 -7.56 4.82 -16.37
N THR A 23 -7.79 5.02 -17.68
CA THR A 23 -9.06 5.60 -18.15
C THR A 23 -10.23 4.65 -17.94
N GLU A 24 -10.04 3.35 -18.20
CA GLU A 24 -11.07 2.34 -17.93
C GLU A 24 -11.35 2.23 -16.43
N TYR A 25 -10.30 2.22 -15.60
CA TYR A 25 -10.45 2.23 -14.15
C TYR A 25 -11.24 3.47 -13.67
N VAL A 26 -10.89 4.67 -14.15
CA VAL A 26 -11.57 5.90 -13.76
C VAL A 26 -13.04 5.90 -14.21
N ASN A 27 -13.36 5.31 -15.36
CA ASN A 27 -14.75 5.16 -15.78
C ASN A 27 -15.55 4.25 -14.82
N MET A 28 -14.95 3.16 -14.37
CA MET A 28 -15.55 2.28 -13.35
C MET A 28 -15.71 3.03 -12.02
N LEU A 29 -14.67 3.74 -11.56
CA LEU A 29 -14.71 4.54 -10.34
C LEU A 29 -15.83 5.58 -10.35
N LYS A 30 -16.04 6.28 -11.49
CA LYS A 30 -17.14 7.23 -11.69
C LYS A 30 -18.51 6.60 -11.49
N VAL A 31 -18.72 5.40 -12.04
CA VAL A 31 -19.98 4.65 -11.90
C VAL A 31 -20.21 4.26 -10.45
N ALA A 32 -19.19 3.68 -9.81
CA ALA A 32 -19.24 3.24 -8.42
C ALA A 32 -19.50 4.42 -7.48
N TYR A 33 -18.75 5.53 -7.61
CA TYR A 33 -18.92 6.75 -6.83
C TYR A 33 -20.35 7.28 -6.88
N LYS A 34 -20.90 7.47 -8.10
CA LYS A 34 -22.25 7.99 -8.27
C LYS A 34 -23.31 7.06 -7.67
N ALA A 35 -23.15 5.75 -7.82
CA ALA A 35 -24.06 4.77 -7.25
C ALA A 35 -24.02 4.76 -5.72
N ALA A 36 -22.82 4.77 -5.13
CA ALA A 36 -22.63 4.79 -3.68
C ALA A 36 -23.17 6.09 -3.07
N LYS A 37 -22.83 7.26 -3.62
CA LYS A 37 -23.32 8.56 -3.12
C LYS A 37 -24.82 8.73 -3.29
N LYS A 38 -25.44 8.09 -4.28
CA LYS A 38 -26.90 8.05 -4.43
C LYS A 38 -27.57 7.20 -3.32
N ALA A 39 -26.95 6.10 -2.94
CA ALA A 39 -27.46 5.19 -1.91
C ALA A 39 -27.21 5.73 -0.49
N ASP A 40 -26.03 6.26 -0.24
CA ASP A 40 -25.61 6.90 1.01
C ASP A 40 -24.69 8.10 0.71
N PRO A 41 -25.23 9.33 0.79
CA PRO A 41 -24.43 10.54 0.53
C PRO A 41 -23.22 10.70 1.48
N ASN A 42 -23.25 10.05 2.66
CA ASN A 42 -22.19 10.12 3.65
C ASN A 42 -21.14 9.00 3.51
N ALA A 43 -21.35 8.04 2.59
CA ALA A 43 -20.36 7.01 2.33
C ALA A 43 -19.06 7.63 1.81
N LEU A 44 -17.94 7.23 2.37
CA LEU A 44 -16.61 7.62 1.87
C LEU A 44 -16.18 6.65 0.77
N ILE A 45 -15.74 7.18 -0.34
CA ILE A 45 -15.24 6.41 -1.47
C ILE A 45 -13.72 6.56 -1.53
N ILE A 46 -13.04 5.44 -1.44
CA ILE A 46 -11.59 5.35 -1.55
C ILE A 46 -11.26 4.82 -2.95
N SER A 47 -10.35 5.47 -3.66
CA SER A 47 -9.84 4.88 -4.89
C SER A 47 -9.07 3.60 -4.59
N ALA A 48 -8.86 2.73 -5.60
CA ALA A 48 -8.04 1.53 -5.41
C ALA A 48 -6.65 1.90 -4.88
N GLY A 49 -6.15 1.11 -3.93
CA GLY A 49 -4.75 1.07 -3.57
C GLY A 49 -3.94 0.57 -4.78
N LEU A 50 -2.93 1.34 -5.18
CA LEU A 50 -2.07 0.99 -6.30
C LEU A 50 -0.85 0.21 -5.80
N SER A 51 -0.49 -0.86 -6.52
CA SER A 51 0.68 -1.68 -6.20
C SER A 51 1.96 -0.93 -6.54
N PRO A 52 2.89 -0.72 -5.58
CA PRO A 52 4.20 -0.21 -5.89
C PRO A 52 4.97 -1.23 -6.76
N THR A 53 5.34 -0.84 -7.96
CA THR A 53 6.06 -1.72 -8.90
C THR A 53 6.95 -0.93 -9.85
N THR A 54 8.11 -1.50 -10.19
CA THR A 54 8.99 -1.03 -11.28
C THR A 54 8.64 -1.69 -12.62
N ALA A 55 7.79 -2.74 -12.60
CA ALA A 55 7.34 -3.41 -13.82
C ALA A 55 6.48 -2.49 -14.68
N SER A 56 6.56 -2.66 -15.99
CA SER A 56 5.86 -1.81 -16.96
C SER A 56 5.35 -2.60 -18.17
N GLY A 57 4.66 -1.92 -19.09
CA GLY A 57 4.15 -2.49 -20.34
C GLY A 57 2.87 -3.31 -20.16
N ALA A 58 2.84 -4.51 -20.74
CA ALA A 58 1.63 -5.32 -20.74
C ALA A 58 1.22 -5.87 -19.36
N ILE A 59 2.20 -6.03 -18.44
CA ILE A 59 1.99 -6.70 -17.16
C ILE A 59 1.67 -5.74 -16.01
N ALA A 60 2.13 -4.50 -16.10
CA ALA A 60 1.91 -3.49 -15.07
C ALA A 60 2.11 -2.07 -15.61
N THR A 61 1.62 -1.10 -14.84
CA THR A 61 2.03 0.31 -14.94
C THR A 61 2.51 0.74 -13.56
N PRO A 62 3.71 1.37 -13.43
CA PRO A 62 4.15 1.90 -12.16
C PRO A 62 3.08 2.78 -11.51
N ASP A 63 2.89 2.62 -10.21
CA ASP A 63 1.79 3.24 -9.47
C ASP A 63 1.75 4.77 -9.58
N ALA A 64 2.90 5.44 -9.45
CA ALA A 64 3.01 6.88 -9.63
C ALA A 64 2.59 7.33 -11.03
N GLU A 65 2.93 6.56 -12.06
CA GLU A 65 2.52 6.84 -13.45
C GLU A 65 1.02 6.58 -13.63
N PHE A 66 0.51 5.46 -13.10
CA PHE A 66 -0.92 5.15 -13.16
C PHE A 66 -1.76 6.23 -12.45
N LEU A 67 -1.30 6.72 -11.29
CA LEU A 67 -1.97 7.81 -10.57
C LEU A 67 -2.03 9.11 -11.38
N LYS A 68 -0.93 9.49 -12.05
CA LYS A 68 -0.94 10.64 -12.96
C LYS A 68 -1.94 10.47 -14.09
N GLN A 69 -2.01 9.27 -14.68
CA GLN A 69 -3.00 8.93 -15.71
C GLN A 69 -4.44 8.94 -15.17
N MET A 70 -4.67 8.52 -13.91
CA MET A 70 -5.98 8.64 -13.27
C MET A 70 -6.42 10.12 -13.17
N TYR A 71 -5.53 11.01 -12.73
CA TYR A 71 -5.84 12.44 -12.68
C TYR A 71 -6.11 13.01 -14.07
N ALA A 72 -5.30 12.67 -15.07
CA ALA A 72 -5.52 13.08 -16.47
C ALA A 72 -6.86 12.58 -17.02
N ALA A 73 -7.35 11.41 -16.59
CA ALA A 73 -8.66 10.88 -16.93
C ALA A 73 -9.82 11.47 -16.09
N GLY A 74 -9.53 12.43 -15.19
CA GLY A 74 -10.53 13.13 -14.38
C GLY A 74 -11.02 12.35 -13.17
N ALA A 75 -10.14 11.60 -12.50
CA ALA A 75 -10.47 10.86 -11.30
C ALA A 75 -10.83 11.77 -10.11
N LYS A 76 -10.27 12.99 -10.06
CA LYS A 76 -10.34 13.93 -8.93
C LYS A 76 -11.72 14.02 -8.26
N ASP A 77 -12.79 14.06 -9.02
CA ASP A 77 -14.14 14.28 -8.51
C ASP A 77 -14.86 12.98 -8.07
N TYR A 78 -14.18 11.83 -8.12
CA TYR A 78 -14.81 10.52 -7.95
C TYR A 78 -14.20 9.64 -6.86
N PHE A 79 -13.45 10.24 -5.93
CA PHE A 79 -13.07 9.63 -4.67
C PHE A 79 -12.99 10.69 -3.56
N ASP A 80 -13.21 10.28 -2.33
CA ASP A 80 -13.07 11.12 -1.14
C ASP A 80 -11.67 10.97 -0.53
N LEU A 81 -11.08 9.76 -0.59
CA LEU A 81 -9.71 9.46 -0.18
C LEU A 81 -8.96 8.76 -1.32
N LEU A 82 -7.66 9.08 -1.44
CA LEU A 82 -6.76 8.33 -2.31
C LEU A 82 -6.34 7.02 -1.63
N GLY A 83 -6.57 5.88 -2.27
CA GLY A 83 -6.02 4.60 -1.85
C GLY A 83 -4.54 4.47 -2.23
N ALA A 84 -3.73 3.96 -1.33
CA ALA A 84 -2.30 3.70 -1.54
C ALA A 84 -1.88 2.39 -0.89
N HIS A 85 -0.98 1.64 -1.54
CA HIS A 85 -0.23 0.55 -0.93
C HIS A 85 1.21 1.02 -0.65
N ALA A 86 1.72 0.70 0.52
CA ALA A 86 3.00 1.20 0.99
C ALA A 86 3.79 0.11 1.73
N ALA A 87 4.11 -0.97 1.01
CA ALA A 87 4.95 -2.03 1.56
C ALA A 87 6.30 -1.48 2.01
N GLY A 88 6.79 -1.95 3.17
CA GLY A 88 8.05 -1.47 3.75
C GLY A 88 9.29 -2.06 3.10
N TYR A 89 9.13 -3.18 2.39
CA TYR A 89 10.24 -3.96 1.83
C TYR A 89 11.30 -4.25 2.89
N LYS A 90 12.57 -3.90 2.66
CA LYS A 90 13.68 -4.15 3.58
C LYS A 90 13.99 -2.97 4.51
N ALA A 91 13.48 -1.79 4.15
CA ALA A 91 13.84 -0.57 4.87
C ALA A 91 13.01 -0.38 6.15
N PRO A 92 13.60 0.13 7.24
CA PRO A 92 12.85 0.67 8.36
C PRO A 92 11.86 1.77 7.90
N PRO A 93 10.73 1.97 8.61
CA PRO A 93 9.68 2.88 8.15
C PRO A 93 10.10 4.35 8.03
N GLU A 94 11.15 4.79 8.73
CA GLU A 94 11.63 6.16 8.68
C GLU A 94 12.51 6.48 7.46
N VAL A 95 13.01 5.45 6.76
CA VAL A 95 13.89 5.64 5.60
C VAL A 95 13.09 6.23 4.44
N GLY A 96 13.53 7.39 3.96
CA GLY A 96 12.85 8.13 2.89
C GLY A 96 13.15 7.60 1.49
N PRO A 97 12.29 7.90 0.49
CA PRO A 97 12.45 7.43 -0.88
C PRO A 97 13.80 7.81 -1.52
N ASP A 98 14.34 8.99 -1.22
CA ASP A 98 15.63 9.43 -1.78
C ASP A 98 16.80 8.63 -1.21
N GLU A 99 16.78 8.29 0.07
CA GLU A 99 17.77 7.41 0.67
C GLU A 99 17.68 6.00 0.09
N ILE A 100 16.46 5.46 -0.06
CA ILE A 100 16.23 4.17 -0.68
C ILE A 100 16.80 4.15 -2.10
N ALA A 101 16.51 5.17 -2.91
CA ALA A 101 16.98 5.29 -4.29
C ALA A 101 18.51 5.19 -4.43
N GLN A 102 19.24 5.70 -3.42
CA GLN A 102 20.70 5.79 -3.42
C GLN A 102 21.38 4.60 -2.72
N ASN A 103 20.65 3.83 -1.91
CA ASN A 103 21.22 2.79 -1.06
C ASN A 103 21.00 1.38 -1.65
N PRO A 104 22.06 0.69 -2.12
CA PRO A 104 21.94 -0.65 -2.70
C PRO A 104 21.36 -1.70 -1.75
N LYS A 105 21.40 -1.46 -0.45
CA LYS A 105 20.77 -2.33 0.57
C LYS A 105 19.24 -2.35 0.42
N TYR A 106 18.65 -1.26 -0.07
CA TYR A 106 17.20 -1.07 -0.10
C TYR A 106 16.63 -1.03 -1.52
N ASN A 107 17.37 -0.55 -2.52
CA ASN A 107 16.84 -0.32 -3.87
C ASN A 107 16.90 -1.54 -4.81
N HIS A 108 17.26 -2.71 -4.30
CA HIS A 108 17.33 -3.97 -5.07
C HIS A 108 18.21 -3.89 -6.34
N GLY A 109 19.24 -3.06 -6.31
CA GLY A 109 20.09 -2.84 -7.49
C GLY A 109 19.44 -1.98 -8.60
N GLU A 110 18.36 -1.28 -8.29
CA GLU A 110 17.59 -0.42 -9.21
C GLU A 110 17.69 1.05 -8.77
N PRO A 111 18.89 1.70 -8.90
CA PRO A 111 19.08 3.08 -8.44
C PRO A 111 18.10 4.03 -9.15
N GLY A 112 17.52 4.92 -8.38
CA GLY A 112 16.48 5.84 -8.86
C GLY A 112 15.08 5.23 -8.84
N VAL A 113 14.79 4.27 -9.71
CA VAL A 113 13.44 3.65 -9.78
C VAL A 113 13.08 2.83 -8.55
N GLY A 114 14.08 2.19 -7.93
CA GLY A 114 13.90 1.43 -6.68
C GLY A 114 13.54 2.28 -5.45
N ARG A 115 13.39 3.60 -5.58
CA ARG A 115 12.90 4.49 -4.52
C ARG A 115 11.54 4.10 -3.94
N ILE A 116 10.76 3.33 -4.70
CA ILE A 116 9.44 2.83 -4.29
C ILE A 116 9.51 1.73 -3.23
N TYR A 117 10.69 1.12 -3.01
CA TYR A 117 10.85 -0.03 -2.11
C TYR A 117 10.93 0.37 -0.63
N GLY A 118 9.94 1.14 -0.18
CA GLY A 118 9.82 1.53 1.21
C GLY A 118 8.48 2.13 1.60
N PHE A 119 8.19 2.07 2.88
CA PHE A 119 6.93 2.54 3.47
C PHE A 119 6.61 4.01 3.11
N ARG A 120 7.63 4.86 3.08
CA ARG A 120 7.45 6.28 2.77
C ARG A 120 7.21 6.59 1.29
N HIS A 121 7.13 5.58 0.42
CA HIS A 121 6.67 5.78 -0.95
C HIS A 121 5.26 6.38 -1.03
N ALA A 122 4.43 6.22 -0.01
CA ALA A 122 3.16 6.94 0.12
C ALA A 122 3.30 8.47 -0.01
N GLU A 123 4.47 9.03 0.34
CA GLU A 123 4.76 10.46 0.19
C GLU A 123 4.89 10.88 -1.29
N ASP A 124 5.45 10.01 -2.14
CA ASP A 124 5.52 10.25 -3.60
C ASP A 124 4.12 10.32 -4.23
N LEU A 125 3.22 9.42 -3.80
CA LEU A 125 1.82 9.44 -4.25
C LEU A 125 1.08 10.67 -3.72
N ARG A 126 1.35 11.05 -2.46
CA ARG A 126 0.82 12.29 -1.87
C ARG A 126 1.27 13.53 -2.63
N GLU A 127 2.52 13.60 -3.05
CA GLU A 127 3.04 14.71 -3.84
C GLU A 127 2.28 14.85 -5.18
N ILE A 128 2.06 13.75 -5.89
CA ILE A 128 1.25 13.75 -7.13
C ILE A 128 -0.17 14.27 -6.87
N MET A 129 -0.79 13.84 -5.78
CA MET A 129 -2.11 14.28 -5.35
C MET A 129 -2.15 15.80 -5.12
N VAL A 130 -1.16 16.34 -4.40
CA VAL A 130 -1.03 17.79 -4.13
C VAL A 130 -0.82 18.57 -5.43
N GLN A 131 0.06 18.10 -6.32
CA GLN A 131 0.31 18.72 -7.63
C GLN A 131 -0.94 18.79 -8.52
N ASN A 132 -1.90 17.87 -8.31
CA ASN A 132 -3.19 17.88 -9.00
C ASN A 132 -4.29 18.67 -8.25
N GLY A 133 -3.93 19.42 -7.22
CA GLY A 133 -4.84 20.30 -6.49
C GLY A 133 -5.80 19.57 -5.55
N ASP A 134 -5.42 18.37 -5.06
CA ASP A 134 -6.21 17.54 -4.16
C ASP A 134 -5.62 17.50 -2.72
N ALA A 135 -4.90 18.55 -2.32
CA ALA A 135 -4.24 18.65 -1.01
C ALA A 135 -5.22 18.53 0.18
N GLU A 136 -6.48 18.87 -0.01
CA GLU A 136 -7.52 18.80 1.04
C GLU A 136 -8.02 17.37 1.32
N LYS A 137 -7.82 16.43 0.37
CA LYS A 137 -8.21 15.04 0.57
C LYS A 137 -7.14 14.27 1.32
N GLN A 138 -7.57 13.26 2.05
CA GLN A 138 -6.67 12.36 2.75
C GLN A 138 -6.26 11.16 1.86
N VAL A 139 -5.17 10.51 2.29
CA VAL A 139 -4.74 9.20 1.79
C VAL A 139 -5.19 8.12 2.77
N ALA A 140 -5.69 7.02 2.24
CA ALA A 140 -5.89 5.76 2.95
C ALA A 140 -4.76 4.80 2.55
N VAL A 141 -3.85 4.49 3.47
CA VAL A 141 -2.84 3.46 3.28
C VAL A 141 -3.51 2.11 3.55
N LEU A 142 -3.97 1.45 2.48
CA LEU A 142 -4.85 0.28 2.56
C LEU A 142 -4.10 -1.02 2.80
N GLU A 143 -2.85 -1.08 2.31
CA GLU A 143 -1.95 -2.18 2.59
C GLU A 143 -0.55 -1.65 2.92
N PHE A 144 -0.04 -1.99 4.09
CA PHE A 144 1.37 -1.80 4.42
C PHE A 144 1.86 -2.90 5.37
N GLY A 145 3.14 -3.19 5.30
CA GLY A 145 3.75 -4.22 6.13
C GLY A 145 5.13 -4.63 5.65
N TRP A 146 5.66 -5.64 6.30
CA TRP A 146 6.94 -6.29 6.00
C TRP A 146 6.75 -7.79 5.96
N THR A 147 7.44 -8.46 5.05
CA THR A 147 7.44 -9.93 4.99
C THR A 147 8.62 -10.52 5.74
N SER A 148 8.40 -11.69 6.33
CA SER A 148 9.47 -12.54 6.87
C SER A 148 9.78 -13.74 5.97
N ASP A 149 9.42 -13.69 4.68
CA ASP A 149 9.61 -14.77 3.72
C ASP A 149 11.08 -14.89 3.28
N ASP A 150 11.84 -15.63 4.04
CA ASP A 150 13.26 -15.93 3.81
C ASP A 150 13.50 -17.23 3.05
N ARG A 151 12.45 -17.84 2.47
CA ARG A 151 12.59 -19.07 1.67
C ARG A 151 13.49 -18.83 0.46
N PRO A 152 14.48 -19.71 0.19
CA PRO A 152 15.46 -19.49 -0.88
C PRO A 152 14.89 -19.34 -2.28
N ASP A 153 13.73 -19.93 -2.54
CA ASP A 153 13.01 -19.90 -3.81
C ASP A 153 11.92 -18.83 -3.90
N SER A 154 11.73 -18.07 -2.83
CA SER A 154 10.76 -16.97 -2.83
C SER A 154 11.31 -15.73 -3.55
N PRO A 155 10.51 -15.09 -4.41
CA PRO A 155 10.86 -13.80 -5.02
C PRO A 155 10.94 -12.66 -3.99
N TYR A 156 10.49 -12.88 -2.75
CA TYR A 156 10.45 -11.89 -1.67
C TYR A 156 11.65 -11.96 -0.73
N THR A 157 12.50 -12.98 -0.83
CA THR A 157 13.66 -13.22 0.05
C THR A 157 14.58 -12.01 0.15
N TRP A 158 14.76 -11.26 -0.95
CA TRP A 158 15.66 -10.11 -0.99
C TRP A 158 15.26 -8.98 -0.02
N HIS A 159 13.98 -8.88 0.32
CA HIS A 159 13.48 -7.85 1.24
C HIS A 159 12.85 -8.42 2.52
N ALA A 160 13.02 -9.71 2.76
CA ALA A 160 12.60 -10.33 4.00
C ALA A 160 13.30 -9.69 5.20
N VAL A 161 12.56 -9.52 6.28
CA VAL A 161 13.04 -9.09 7.59
C VAL A 161 12.71 -10.16 8.64
N SER A 162 13.36 -10.15 9.78
CA SER A 162 13.01 -11.05 10.88
C SER A 162 11.60 -10.73 11.43
N GLU A 163 10.96 -11.70 12.07
CA GLU A 163 9.67 -11.48 12.76
C GLU A 163 9.76 -10.36 13.81
N GLN A 164 10.94 -10.22 14.45
CA GLN A 164 11.16 -9.16 15.43
C GLN A 164 11.31 -7.78 14.77
N GLU A 165 12.04 -7.69 13.66
CA GLU A 165 12.10 -6.45 12.88
C GLU A 165 10.74 -6.06 12.33
N LYS A 166 9.94 -7.03 11.82
CA LYS A 166 8.57 -6.79 11.37
C LYS A 166 7.72 -6.19 12.49
N ALA A 167 7.80 -6.73 13.71
CA ALA A 167 7.09 -6.22 14.88
C ALA A 167 7.49 -4.78 15.24
N ASP A 168 8.79 -4.50 15.24
CA ASP A 168 9.34 -3.17 15.50
C ASP A 168 8.94 -2.18 14.41
N TYR A 169 9.11 -2.56 13.14
CA TYR A 169 8.81 -1.69 12.00
C TYR A 169 7.32 -1.34 11.90
N LEU A 170 6.41 -2.27 12.15
CA LEU A 170 4.98 -2.01 12.14
C LEU A 170 4.57 -0.97 13.20
N THR A 171 5.08 -1.10 14.42
CA THR A 171 4.76 -0.14 15.49
C THR A 171 5.35 1.24 15.20
N ARG A 172 6.59 1.29 14.69
CA ARG A 172 7.25 2.53 14.30
C ARG A 172 6.59 3.18 13.09
N ALA A 173 6.05 2.40 12.14
CA ALA A 173 5.30 2.94 11.01
C ALA A 173 4.04 3.69 11.46
N PHE A 174 3.26 3.13 12.38
CA PHE A 174 2.10 3.84 12.96
C PHE A 174 2.52 5.10 13.72
N LYS A 175 3.61 5.02 14.47
CA LYS A 175 4.15 6.18 15.19
C LYS A 175 4.60 7.25 14.21
N PHE A 176 5.41 6.89 13.21
CA PHE A 176 5.91 7.81 12.19
C PHE A 176 4.77 8.52 11.46
N ALA A 177 3.76 7.77 11.03
CA ALA A 177 2.60 8.34 10.34
C ALA A 177 1.83 9.32 11.23
N GLY A 178 1.60 8.97 12.50
CA GLY A 178 0.94 9.86 13.46
C GLY A 178 1.71 11.15 13.72
N GLU A 179 3.04 11.13 13.70
CA GLU A 179 3.91 12.28 13.96
C GLU A 179 4.18 13.13 12.70
N ASN A 180 4.20 12.52 11.50
CA ASN A 180 4.69 13.18 10.28
C ASN A 180 3.63 13.29 9.18
N TRP A 181 2.62 12.41 9.15
CA TRP A 181 1.63 12.35 8.08
C TRP A 181 0.25 12.89 8.48
N TYR A 182 0.02 13.10 9.78
CA TYR A 182 -1.21 13.76 10.21
C TYR A 182 -1.23 15.24 9.75
N PRO A 183 -2.35 15.78 9.19
CA PRO A 183 -3.66 15.15 9.05
C PRO A 183 -3.94 14.52 7.68
N TRP A 184 -2.95 14.38 6.77
CA TRP A 184 -3.20 13.94 5.40
C TRP A 184 -3.33 12.42 5.23
N VAL A 185 -2.95 11.61 6.22
CA VAL A 185 -3.30 10.17 6.28
C VAL A 185 -4.47 10.00 7.23
N GLY A 186 -5.58 9.43 6.71
CA GLY A 186 -6.80 9.18 7.48
C GLY A 186 -6.96 7.75 7.97
N VAL A 187 -6.46 6.78 7.21
CA VAL A 187 -6.57 5.35 7.48
C VAL A 187 -5.26 4.64 7.19
N MET A 188 -4.92 3.67 8.03
CA MET A 188 -3.80 2.75 7.80
C MET A 188 -4.22 1.31 8.13
N SER A 189 -4.00 0.38 7.21
CA SER A 189 -4.30 -1.04 7.36
C SER A 189 -3.04 -1.89 7.21
N ALA A 190 -2.59 -2.49 8.32
CA ALA A 190 -1.47 -3.42 8.28
C ALA A 190 -1.89 -4.78 7.72
N ILE A 191 -1.07 -5.36 6.87
CA ILE A 191 -1.31 -6.67 6.27
C ILE A 191 -0.49 -7.74 6.98
N TYR A 192 -1.05 -8.97 7.28
CA TYR A 192 -2.45 -9.44 7.16
C TYR A 192 -2.94 -10.04 8.48
N ILE A 193 -4.27 -10.19 8.61
CA ILE A 193 -4.82 -11.28 9.42
C ILE A 193 -4.93 -12.48 8.48
N PRO A 194 -4.34 -13.65 8.78
CA PRO A 194 -4.24 -14.74 7.83
C PRO A 194 -5.57 -15.47 7.61
N ASP A 195 -5.75 -16.00 6.40
CA ASP A 195 -6.73 -17.04 6.15
C ASP A 195 -6.31 -18.32 6.92
N PRO A 196 -7.25 -19.02 7.58
CA PRO A 196 -6.97 -20.27 8.30
C PRO A 196 -6.32 -21.38 7.45
N ASN A 197 -6.45 -21.31 6.13
CA ASN A 197 -5.89 -22.29 5.19
C ASN A 197 -4.47 -21.92 4.72
N TRP A 198 -3.97 -20.73 4.99
CA TRP A 198 -2.60 -20.36 4.59
C TRP A 198 -1.56 -21.15 5.36
N THR A 199 -0.59 -21.62 4.64
CA THR A 199 0.51 -22.45 5.13
C THR A 199 1.85 -21.77 4.86
N LYS A 200 2.94 -22.38 5.30
CA LYS A 200 4.31 -21.92 4.98
C LYS A 200 4.65 -22.00 3.48
N ASN A 201 3.77 -22.55 2.64
CA ASN A 201 3.94 -22.53 1.18
C ASN A 201 3.36 -21.25 0.56
N ASP A 202 2.51 -20.54 1.29
CA ASP A 202 1.82 -19.34 0.82
C ASP A 202 2.62 -18.09 1.22
N GLU A 203 2.78 -17.18 0.28
CA GLU A 203 3.49 -15.90 0.52
C GLU A 203 2.85 -15.10 1.65
N GLN A 204 1.52 -15.01 1.64
CA GLN A 204 0.72 -14.23 2.59
C GLN A 204 0.91 -14.70 4.04
N TYR A 205 1.29 -15.98 4.24
CA TYR A 205 1.65 -16.49 5.55
C TYR A 205 2.76 -15.66 6.20
N TYR A 206 3.75 -15.22 5.44
CA TYR A 206 4.92 -14.50 5.96
C TYR A 206 4.69 -13.00 6.16
N TRP A 207 3.68 -12.44 5.51
CA TRP A 207 3.22 -11.07 5.80
C TRP A 207 2.35 -11.00 7.04
N SER A 208 1.68 -12.08 7.40
CA SER A 208 0.68 -12.14 8.47
C SER A 208 1.23 -11.75 9.84
N ILE A 209 0.40 -11.07 10.64
CA ILE A 209 0.73 -10.63 12.00
C ILE A 209 0.31 -11.64 13.08
N THR A 210 -0.52 -12.62 12.73
CA THR A 210 -0.88 -13.79 13.54
C THR A 210 -0.61 -15.07 12.76
N ASN A 211 -0.69 -16.22 13.44
CA ASN A 211 -0.69 -17.51 12.77
C ASN A 211 -2.10 -17.88 12.27
N PRO A 212 -2.24 -18.79 11.29
CA PRO A 212 -3.55 -19.24 10.79
C PRO A 212 -4.48 -19.85 11.84
N ASP A 213 -3.93 -20.38 12.92
CA ASP A 213 -4.67 -20.91 14.07
C ASP A 213 -5.13 -19.83 15.06
N GLY A 214 -4.86 -18.54 14.74
CA GLY A 214 -5.20 -17.40 15.57
C GLY A 214 -4.21 -17.10 16.70
N SER A 215 -3.17 -17.91 16.88
CA SER A 215 -2.12 -17.61 17.86
C SER A 215 -1.31 -16.38 17.44
N SER A 216 -0.86 -15.58 18.41
CA SER A 216 -0.13 -14.34 18.14
C SER A 216 1.28 -14.60 17.60
N ARG A 217 1.74 -13.67 16.76
CA ARG A 217 3.15 -13.49 16.38
C ARG A 217 3.71 -12.23 17.05
N PRO A 218 5.03 -12.04 17.09
CA PRO A 218 5.64 -10.83 17.66
C PRO A 218 5.00 -9.53 17.17
N ALA A 219 4.65 -9.44 15.88
CA ALA A 219 4.00 -8.29 15.28
C ALA A 219 2.64 -7.95 15.92
N TYR A 220 1.79 -8.96 16.14
CA TYR A 220 0.49 -8.77 16.79
C TYR A 220 0.64 -8.30 18.24
N ASP A 221 1.54 -8.93 19.01
CA ASP A 221 1.75 -8.57 20.41
C ASP A 221 2.33 -7.16 20.56
N ALA A 222 3.22 -6.75 19.65
CA ALA A 222 3.77 -5.40 19.61
C ALA A 222 2.68 -4.35 19.29
N LEU A 223 1.86 -4.57 18.26
CA LEU A 223 0.76 -3.70 17.91
C LEU A 223 -0.29 -3.60 19.02
N ARG A 224 -0.66 -4.72 19.62
CA ARG A 224 -1.61 -4.73 20.76
C ARG A 224 -1.08 -3.92 21.94
N SER A 225 0.21 -4.02 22.22
CA SER A 225 0.86 -3.26 23.29
C SER A 225 0.92 -1.76 22.97
N PHE A 226 1.28 -1.42 21.73
CA PHE A 226 1.32 -0.04 21.24
C PHE A 226 -0.05 0.65 21.33
N LEU A 227 -1.12 -0.04 20.98
CA LEU A 227 -2.48 0.51 21.04
C LEU A 227 -3.02 0.68 22.48
N LYS A 228 -2.53 -0.11 23.44
CA LYS A 228 -2.92 0.02 24.86
C LYS A 228 -2.24 1.19 25.58
N LEU A 229 -1.16 1.71 25.02
CA LEU A 229 -0.43 2.84 25.58
C LEU A 229 -0.99 4.21 25.13
N LYS A 230 -2.04 4.19 24.32
CA LYS A 230 -2.80 5.38 23.90
C LYS A 230 -4.15 5.43 24.62
#